data_cb235640936b504ce931364fb8406706
#
_entry.id   cb235640936b504ce931364fb8406706
#
_cell.length_a   1.000
_cell.length_b   1.000
_cell.length_c   1.000
_cell.angle_alpha   90.00
_cell.angle_beta   90.00
_cell.angle_gamma   90.00
#
_symmetry.space_group_name_H-M   'P 1'
#
loop_
_entity.id
_entity.type
_entity.pdbx_description
1 polymer ?
#
loop_
_entity_poly.entity_id
_entity_poly.type
_entity_poly.pdbx_seq_one_letter_code
_entity_poly.pdbx_strand_id
1 'polypeptide(L)'
;MKACTQFRAGQGFELNEDFAGKRLLGAATKAANRKLTPAQCKTLDREETVALTAQIAECQSMLYAQHKKKVLLVLQGMDTSGKDGTVKAIFSDINPMGIRAVAFKGPTDIELAHDYLWRVHQHVPVKGEIAIFNRSHYEDVLITRVQDMIDKAECQRRYAQIRDFERMLSETGTVILKVFLHISKDEQRGRLQERLDDPDRQWKFDPNDIAQRKKWDGYQRAYETAIRETDADHAPWYVVPSNSKTQRNLVVASLLLETLQGLKLAYPAPDPKLSSFKVE
;
A
#
# COMPACT_ATOMS: atom_id res chain seq x y z
N MET A 1 15.91 8.28 -11.12
CA MET A 1 16.13 7.45 -9.90
C MET A 1 14.91 6.56 -9.79
N LYS A 2 15.04 5.26 -9.52
CA LYS A 2 13.91 4.34 -9.42
C LYS A 2 13.13 4.59 -8.13
N ALA A 3 11.79 4.50 -8.17
CA ALA A 3 10.94 4.76 -7.02
C ALA A 3 11.23 3.78 -5.87
N CYS A 4 11.46 2.51 -6.19
CA CYS A 4 11.81 1.49 -5.19
C CYS A 4 13.10 1.81 -4.41
N THR A 5 14.07 2.49 -5.03
CA THR A 5 15.29 2.93 -4.34
C THR A 5 15.04 4.21 -3.52
N GLN A 6 14.25 5.12 -4.07
CA GLN A 6 14.04 6.46 -3.48
C GLN A 6 13.17 6.46 -2.24
N PHE A 7 12.17 5.59 -2.19
CA PHE A 7 11.16 5.56 -1.13
C PHE A 7 11.34 4.42 -0.13
N ARG A 8 12.38 3.56 -0.31
CA ARG A 8 12.69 2.50 0.64
C ARG A 8 13.00 3.08 2.02
N ALA A 9 12.40 2.51 3.07
CA ALA A 9 12.68 2.91 4.44
C ALA A 9 14.15 2.68 4.82
N GLY A 10 14.67 1.48 4.57
CA GLY A 10 16.07 1.13 4.80
C GLY A 10 16.45 1.01 6.28
N GLN A 11 17.72 0.67 6.52
CA GLN A 11 18.27 0.57 7.87
C GLN A 11 18.37 1.95 8.53
N GLY A 12 18.03 2.02 9.83
CA GLY A 12 18.08 3.28 10.58
C GLY A 12 16.96 4.27 10.23
N PHE A 13 15.86 3.79 9.64
CA PHE A 13 14.72 4.63 9.31
C PHE A 13 14.21 5.40 10.52
N GLU A 14 14.07 6.70 10.36
CA GLU A 14 13.43 7.63 11.30
C GLU A 14 12.29 8.35 10.60
N LEU A 15 11.15 8.41 11.25
CA LEU A 15 9.96 9.05 10.70
C LEU A 15 10.01 10.55 10.90
N ASN A 16 10.03 11.30 9.81
CA ASN A 16 10.04 12.76 9.81
C ASN A 16 8.73 13.31 9.26
N GLU A 17 8.01 14.12 10.04
CA GLU A 17 6.73 14.70 9.63
C GLU A 17 6.85 15.60 8.40
N ASP A 18 7.95 16.32 8.22
CA ASP A 18 8.20 17.17 7.04
C ASP A 18 8.25 16.37 5.74
N PHE A 19 8.60 15.08 5.83
CA PHE A 19 8.61 14.21 4.66
C PHE A 19 7.21 14.04 4.05
N ALA A 20 6.15 14.11 4.85
CA ALA A 20 4.76 13.95 4.40
C ALA A 20 4.35 14.92 3.28
N GLY A 21 4.94 16.12 3.28
CA GLY A 21 4.69 17.17 2.29
C GLY A 21 5.60 17.13 1.05
N LYS A 22 6.63 16.30 1.02
CA LYS A 22 7.61 16.25 -0.07
C LYS A 22 6.98 15.83 -1.39
N ARG A 23 7.46 16.44 -2.47
CA ARG A 23 7.10 16.08 -3.85
C ARG A 23 8.38 15.66 -4.58
N LEU A 24 8.57 14.37 -4.74
CA LEU A 24 9.84 13.76 -5.12
C LEU A 24 9.81 13.05 -6.48
N LEU A 25 8.63 12.94 -7.12
CA LEU A 25 8.47 12.35 -8.45
C LEU A 25 7.65 13.25 -9.39
N GLY A 26 7.61 12.88 -10.66
CA GLY A 26 6.74 13.48 -11.67
C GLY A 26 7.09 14.95 -11.97
N ALA A 27 6.05 15.76 -12.04
CA ALA A 27 6.16 17.18 -12.36
C ALA A 27 7.09 17.96 -11.40
N ALA A 28 7.16 17.55 -10.14
CA ALA A 28 8.02 18.22 -9.14
C ALA A 28 9.51 18.10 -9.46
N THR A 29 9.95 16.96 -10.02
CA THR A 29 11.35 16.76 -10.42
C THR A 29 11.66 17.34 -11.79
N LYS A 30 10.68 17.38 -12.69
CA LYS A 30 10.80 17.99 -14.03
C LYS A 30 10.71 19.52 -13.97
N ALA A 31 10.07 20.05 -12.90
CA ALA A 31 9.85 21.47 -12.70
C ALA A 31 11.07 22.24 -12.16
N ALA A 32 12.18 21.57 -11.84
CA ALA A 32 13.42 22.25 -11.45
C ALA A 32 13.86 23.32 -12.47
N ASN A 33 13.39 23.22 -13.73
CA ASN A 33 13.63 24.15 -14.83
C ASN A 33 12.37 24.88 -15.36
N ARG A 34 11.19 24.66 -14.77
CA ARG A 34 9.93 25.32 -15.16
C ARG A 34 9.14 25.73 -13.93
N LYS A 35 8.75 27.02 -13.84
CA LYS A 35 7.87 27.52 -12.78
C LYS A 35 6.43 26.99 -12.98
N LEU A 36 6.15 25.76 -12.52
CA LEU A 36 4.81 25.18 -12.56
C LEU A 36 4.00 25.60 -11.33
N THR A 37 2.74 25.95 -11.54
CA THR A 37 1.80 26.19 -10.44
C THR A 37 1.44 24.87 -9.73
N PRO A 38 0.96 24.91 -8.47
CA PRO A 38 0.48 23.71 -7.79
C PRO A 38 -0.63 22.96 -8.55
N ALA A 39 -1.49 23.69 -9.26
CA ALA A 39 -2.54 23.09 -10.08
C ALA A 39 -1.96 22.33 -11.28
N GLN A 40 -1.02 22.93 -12.01
CA GLN A 40 -0.31 22.27 -13.11
C GLN A 40 0.43 21.02 -12.65
N CYS A 41 1.10 21.08 -11.51
CA CYS A 41 1.75 19.89 -10.93
C CYS A 41 0.75 18.76 -10.66
N LYS A 42 -0.44 19.09 -10.10
CA LYS A 42 -1.48 18.08 -9.84
C LYS A 42 -2.03 17.46 -11.13
N THR A 43 -2.17 18.23 -12.20
CA THR A 43 -2.63 17.73 -13.49
C THR A 43 -1.59 16.78 -14.08
N LEU A 44 -0.34 17.18 -14.18
CA LEU A 44 0.74 16.33 -14.69
C LEU A 44 0.93 15.04 -13.88
N ASP A 45 0.84 15.11 -12.54
CA ASP A 45 0.90 13.89 -11.71
C ASP A 45 -0.25 12.92 -12.03
N ARG A 46 -1.47 13.43 -12.33
CA ARG A 46 -2.60 12.59 -12.72
C ARG A 46 -2.38 11.94 -14.08
N GLU A 47 -1.95 12.71 -15.06
CA GLU A 47 -1.67 12.22 -16.41
C GLU A 47 -0.58 11.13 -16.38
N GLU A 48 0.49 11.35 -15.63
CA GLU A 48 1.56 10.37 -15.45
C GLU A 48 1.05 9.12 -14.70
N THR A 49 0.20 9.30 -13.67
CA THR A 49 -0.43 8.16 -12.97
C THR A 49 -1.27 7.32 -13.93
N VAL A 50 -2.10 7.93 -14.78
CA VAL A 50 -2.90 7.21 -15.79
C VAL A 50 -2.01 6.41 -16.75
N ALA A 51 -0.91 7.00 -17.22
CA ALA A 51 0.03 6.29 -18.08
C ALA A 51 0.70 5.08 -17.39
N LEU A 52 1.00 5.20 -16.07
CA LEU A 52 1.54 4.10 -15.29
C LEU A 52 0.49 3.01 -15.04
N THR A 53 -0.77 3.39 -14.77
CA THR A 53 -1.85 2.41 -14.53
C THR A 53 -2.15 1.58 -15.76
N ALA A 54 -2.06 2.14 -16.97
CA ALA A 54 -2.16 1.37 -18.21
C ALA A 54 -1.07 0.26 -18.30
N GLN A 55 0.17 0.60 -17.98
CA GLN A 55 1.27 -0.39 -17.96
C GLN A 55 1.10 -1.43 -16.83
N ILE A 56 0.57 -1.02 -15.67
CA ILE A 56 0.22 -1.95 -14.57
C ILE A 56 -0.85 -2.93 -15.06
N ALA A 57 -1.86 -2.48 -15.81
CA ALA A 57 -2.91 -3.33 -16.37
C ALA A 57 -2.35 -4.39 -17.33
N GLU A 58 -1.38 -4.02 -18.18
CA GLU A 58 -0.69 -4.97 -19.05
C GLU A 58 0.10 -6.01 -18.22
N CYS A 59 0.87 -5.57 -17.23
CA CYS A 59 1.60 -6.47 -16.34
C CYS A 59 0.65 -7.39 -15.58
N GLN A 60 -0.47 -6.88 -15.09
CA GLN A 60 -1.48 -7.67 -14.37
C GLN A 60 -2.11 -8.74 -15.27
N SER A 61 -2.40 -8.42 -16.52
CA SER A 61 -2.92 -9.39 -17.49
C SER A 61 -1.93 -10.54 -17.74
N MET A 62 -0.64 -10.23 -17.88
CA MET A 62 0.42 -11.23 -18.00
C MET A 62 0.58 -12.05 -16.72
N LEU A 63 0.53 -11.41 -15.54
CA LEU A 63 0.59 -12.09 -14.24
C LEU A 63 -0.55 -13.10 -14.10
N TYR A 64 -1.77 -12.66 -14.42
CA TYR A 64 -2.96 -13.50 -14.39
C TYR A 64 -2.85 -14.67 -15.37
N ALA A 65 -2.45 -14.44 -16.60
CA ALA A 65 -2.31 -15.50 -17.61
C ALA A 65 -1.23 -16.54 -17.24
N GLN A 66 -0.12 -16.10 -16.63
CA GLN A 66 0.97 -17.02 -16.24
C GLN A 66 0.63 -17.93 -15.06
N HIS A 67 -0.18 -17.50 -14.11
CA HIS A 67 -0.49 -18.23 -12.87
C HIS A 67 0.74 -18.76 -12.10
N LYS A 68 1.87 -18.02 -12.10
CA LYS A 68 3.13 -18.45 -11.45
C LYS A 68 3.46 -17.65 -10.20
N LYS A 69 3.35 -16.34 -10.28
CA LYS A 69 3.70 -15.40 -9.22
C LYS A 69 2.45 -14.88 -8.51
N LYS A 70 2.63 -14.37 -7.32
CA LYS A 70 1.61 -13.76 -6.45
C LYS A 70 2.14 -12.40 -6.02
N VAL A 71 1.28 -11.38 -5.94
CA VAL A 71 1.70 -10.05 -5.49
C VAL A 71 0.80 -9.61 -4.34
N LEU A 72 1.41 -9.17 -3.25
CA LEU A 72 0.74 -8.62 -2.08
C LEU A 72 1.15 -7.15 -1.91
N LEU A 73 0.20 -6.24 -2.12
CA LEU A 73 0.35 -4.83 -1.81
C LEU A 73 -0.29 -4.52 -0.46
N VAL A 74 0.51 -4.15 0.53
CA VAL A 74 0.04 -3.72 1.85
C VAL A 74 0.02 -2.19 1.91
N LEU A 75 -1.13 -1.60 2.19
CA LEU A 75 -1.29 -0.17 2.40
C LEU A 75 -1.58 0.12 3.87
N GLN A 76 -0.65 0.80 4.52
CA GLN A 76 -0.75 1.26 5.91
C GLN A 76 -0.67 2.79 5.99
N GLY A 77 -1.19 3.35 7.06
CA GLY A 77 -1.16 4.79 7.34
C GLY A 77 -2.30 5.23 8.22
N MET A 78 -2.13 6.39 8.83
CA MET A 78 -3.13 7.02 9.70
C MET A 78 -4.47 7.17 8.98
N ASP A 79 -5.55 7.34 9.74
CA ASP A 79 -6.85 7.64 9.16
C ASP A 79 -6.77 8.89 8.29
N THR A 80 -7.54 8.88 7.20
CA THR A 80 -7.47 9.87 6.12
C THR A 80 -6.17 9.92 5.30
N SER A 81 -5.17 9.06 5.53
CA SER A 81 -3.94 9.01 4.70
C SER A 81 -4.21 8.75 3.22
N GLY A 82 -5.38 8.15 2.92
CA GLY A 82 -5.89 8.00 1.56
C GLY A 82 -5.69 6.61 0.98
N LYS A 83 -5.66 5.58 1.80
CA LYS A 83 -5.60 4.17 1.39
C LYS A 83 -6.63 3.83 0.32
N ASP A 84 -7.94 4.06 0.58
CA ASP A 84 -9.03 3.82 -0.39
C ASP A 84 -8.85 4.62 -1.69
N GLY A 85 -8.46 5.90 -1.55
CA GLY A 85 -8.24 6.78 -2.69
C GLY A 85 -7.06 6.33 -3.57
N THR A 86 -6.05 5.70 -2.98
CA THR A 86 -4.93 5.10 -3.70
C THR A 86 -5.39 3.86 -4.47
N VAL A 87 -6.13 2.95 -3.81
CA VAL A 87 -6.69 1.76 -4.46
C VAL A 87 -7.56 2.17 -5.65
N LYS A 88 -8.50 3.11 -5.44
CA LYS A 88 -9.36 3.62 -6.52
C LYS A 88 -8.55 4.21 -7.66
N ALA A 89 -7.54 5.05 -7.37
CA ALA A 89 -6.79 5.75 -8.41
C ALA A 89 -5.91 4.82 -9.26
N ILE A 90 -5.47 3.69 -8.72
CA ILE A 90 -4.55 2.78 -9.42
C ILE A 90 -5.28 1.62 -10.09
N PHE A 91 -6.38 1.15 -9.50
CA PHE A 91 -7.00 -0.11 -9.92
C PHE A 91 -8.38 0.02 -10.56
N SER A 92 -8.95 1.25 -10.71
CA SER A 92 -10.30 1.43 -11.29
C SER A 92 -10.43 0.88 -12.71
N ASP A 93 -9.38 1.04 -13.51
CA ASP A 93 -9.39 0.72 -14.94
C ASP A 93 -8.64 -0.59 -15.25
N ILE A 94 -8.30 -1.37 -14.21
CA ILE A 94 -7.63 -2.66 -14.36
C ILE A 94 -8.67 -3.79 -14.29
N ASN A 95 -8.45 -4.84 -15.08
CA ASN A 95 -9.34 -6.00 -15.07
C ASN A 95 -9.50 -6.56 -13.65
N PRO A 96 -10.72 -6.62 -13.09
CA PRO A 96 -10.95 -7.10 -11.73
C PRO A 96 -10.63 -8.58 -11.53
N MET A 97 -10.57 -9.36 -12.61
CA MET A 97 -10.14 -10.75 -12.55
C MET A 97 -8.65 -10.80 -12.19
N GLY A 98 -8.31 -11.45 -11.11
CA GLY A 98 -6.92 -11.49 -10.60
C GLY A 98 -6.50 -10.29 -9.76
N ILE A 99 -7.47 -9.46 -9.31
CA ILE A 99 -7.26 -8.42 -8.30
C ILE A 99 -8.26 -8.60 -7.17
N ARG A 100 -7.78 -8.52 -5.93
CA ARG A 100 -8.65 -8.57 -4.76
C ARG A 100 -8.22 -7.53 -3.73
N ALA A 101 -9.13 -6.61 -3.40
CA ALA A 101 -8.94 -5.64 -2.33
C ALA A 101 -9.62 -6.14 -1.05
N VAL A 102 -8.87 -6.16 0.05
CA VAL A 102 -9.33 -6.58 1.37
C VAL A 102 -9.13 -5.43 2.33
N ALA A 103 -10.21 -4.99 2.97
CA ALA A 103 -10.18 -3.96 4.01
C ALA A 103 -10.27 -4.63 5.40
N PHE A 104 -9.17 -4.63 6.13
CA PHE A 104 -9.17 -5.16 7.49
C PHE A 104 -9.79 -4.17 8.46
N LYS A 105 -10.87 -4.60 9.11
CA LYS A 105 -11.54 -3.89 10.21
C LYS A 105 -11.12 -4.52 11.55
N GLY A 106 -11.73 -4.05 12.64
CA GLY A 106 -11.61 -4.73 13.94
C GLY A 106 -11.94 -6.23 13.80
N PRO A 107 -11.20 -7.11 14.49
CA PRO A 107 -11.44 -8.55 14.40
C PRO A 107 -12.81 -8.93 14.96
N THR A 108 -13.43 -9.95 14.37
CA THR A 108 -14.64 -10.60 14.87
C THR A 108 -14.31 -11.55 16.04
N ASP A 109 -15.31 -11.99 16.79
CA ASP A 109 -15.11 -12.97 17.88
C ASP A 109 -14.48 -14.27 17.39
N ILE A 110 -14.81 -14.71 16.17
CA ILE A 110 -14.21 -15.90 15.55
C ILE A 110 -12.72 -15.65 15.26
N GLU A 111 -12.38 -14.49 14.71
CA GLU A 111 -10.98 -14.11 14.43
C GLU A 111 -10.16 -13.96 15.72
N LEU A 112 -10.78 -13.44 16.80
CA LEU A 112 -10.15 -13.31 18.11
C LEU A 112 -9.90 -14.66 18.81
N ALA A 113 -10.67 -15.69 18.48
CA ALA A 113 -10.47 -17.05 18.99
C ALA A 113 -9.26 -17.77 18.37
N HIS A 114 -8.69 -17.21 17.31
CA HIS A 114 -7.49 -17.71 16.63
C HIS A 114 -6.30 -16.78 16.88
N ASP A 115 -5.13 -17.17 16.38
CA ASP A 115 -4.00 -16.24 16.31
C ASP A 115 -4.29 -15.08 15.33
N TYR A 116 -3.66 -13.93 15.55
CA TYR A 116 -3.95 -12.70 14.79
C TYR A 116 -3.59 -12.77 13.30
N LEU A 117 -2.73 -13.73 12.88
CA LEU A 117 -2.37 -13.95 11.47
C LEU A 117 -3.37 -14.86 10.75
N TRP A 118 -4.17 -15.63 11.48
CA TRP A 118 -5.14 -16.56 10.89
C TRP A 118 -6.08 -15.84 9.91
N ARG A 119 -6.70 -14.74 10.32
CA ARG A 119 -7.59 -13.94 9.47
C ARG A 119 -6.89 -13.33 8.26
N VAL A 120 -5.60 -13.04 8.40
CA VAL A 120 -4.80 -12.45 7.33
C VAL A 120 -4.41 -13.51 6.30
N HIS A 121 -4.06 -14.72 6.78
CA HIS A 121 -3.64 -15.82 5.91
C HIS A 121 -4.73 -16.22 4.92
N GLN A 122 -6.01 -16.16 5.29
CA GLN A 122 -7.13 -16.44 4.40
C GLN A 122 -7.22 -15.51 3.20
N HIS A 123 -6.56 -14.36 3.27
CA HIS A 123 -6.62 -13.31 2.27
C HIS A 123 -5.30 -13.12 1.49
N VAL A 124 -4.27 -13.94 1.73
CA VAL A 124 -3.04 -13.87 0.94
C VAL A 124 -3.31 -14.23 -0.53
N PRO A 125 -2.57 -13.64 -1.49
CA PRO A 125 -2.84 -13.83 -2.91
C PRO A 125 -2.60 -15.27 -3.37
N VAL A 126 -3.42 -15.74 -4.30
CA VAL A 126 -3.18 -16.97 -5.06
C VAL A 126 -2.31 -16.68 -6.28
N LYS A 127 -1.81 -17.73 -6.96
CA LYS A 127 -1.02 -17.57 -8.20
C LYS A 127 -1.81 -16.79 -9.25
N GLY A 128 -1.18 -15.79 -9.87
CA GLY A 128 -1.81 -14.91 -10.85
C GLY A 128 -2.56 -13.71 -10.25
N GLU A 129 -2.62 -13.57 -8.92
CA GLU A 129 -3.39 -12.54 -8.25
C GLU A 129 -2.51 -11.40 -7.69
N ILE A 130 -3.05 -10.18 -7.71
CA ILE A 130 -2.61 -9.05 -6.90
C ILE A 130 -3.64 -8.87 -5.77
N ALA A 131 -3.25 -9.21 -4.54
CA ALA A 131 -4.05 -8.87 -3.36
C ALA A 131 -3.62 -7.51 -2.79
N ILE A 132 -4.60 -6.68 -2.46
CA ILE A 132 -4.38 -5.34 -1.92
C ILE A 132 -4.97 -5.32 -0.51
N PHE A 133 -4.12 -5.16 0.49
CA PHE A 133 -4.52 -5.04 1.88
C PHE A 133 -4.66 -3.57 2.25
N ASN A 134 -5.88 -3.11 2.49
CA ASN A 134 -6.17 -1.82 3.09
C ASN A 134 -6.23 -2.01 4.61
N ARG A 135 -5.18 -1.57 5.31
CA ARG A 135 -4.75 -2.08 6.62
C ARG A 135 -4.34 -3.57 6.50
N SER A 136 -3.79 -4.15 7.54
CA SER A 136 -3.28 -5.53 7.47
C SER A 136 -3.01 -6.10 8.87
N HIS A 137 -2.25 -7.19 8.95
CA HIS A 137 -1.67 -7.73 10.17
C HIS A 137 -0.83 -6.72 10.97
N TYR A 138 -0.44 -5.61 10.39
CA TYR A 138 0.26 -4.54 11.11
C TYR A 138 -0.65 -3.81 12.12
N GLU A 139 -1.98 -3.85 11.98
CA GLU A 139 -2.89 -3.33 13.01
C GLU A 139 -2.62 -4.00 14.38
N ASP A 140 -2.19 -5.26 14.38
CA ASP A 140 -1.93 -6.06 15.56
C ASP A 140 -0.60 -5.71 16.29
N VAL A 141 0.18 -4.76 15.76
CA VAL A 141 1.36 -4.14 16.40
C VAL A 141 1.29 -2.60 16.38
N LEU A 142 0.25 -2.03 15.79
CA LEU A 142 0.00 -0.58 15.74
C LEU A 142 -1.07 -0.19 16.75
N ILE A 143 -2.36 -0.38 16.42
CA ILE A 143 -3.45 0.02 17.30
C ILE A 143 -3.40 -0.73 18.63
N THR A 144 -3.12 -2.02 18.62
CA THR A 144 -3.02 -2.84 19.83
C THR A 144 -1.93 -2.32 20.79
N ARG A 145 -0.81 -1.84 20.25
CA ARG A 145 0.28 -1.24 21.05
C ARG A 145 -0.07 0.17 21.54
N VAL A 146 -0.68 1.00 20.68
CA VAL A 146 -1.07 2.39 21.03
C VAL A 146 -2.23 2.44 22.03
N GLN A 147 -3.08 1.41 22.04
CA GLN A 147 -4.20 1.28 22.98
C GLN A 147 -3.84 0.48 24.24
N ASP A 148 -2.56 0.10 24.42
CA ASP A 148 -2.08 -0.71 25.52
C ASP A 148 -2.79 -2.07 25.67
N MET A 149 -3.30 -2.62 24.55
CA MET A 149 -3.91 -3.95 24.51
C MET A 149 -2.84 -5.06 24.58
N ILE A 150 -1.63 -4.74 24.14
CA ILE A 150 -0.43 -5.60 24.26
C ILE A 150 0.72 -4.81 24.88
N ASP A 151 1.56 -5.51 25.63
CA ASP A 151 2.78 -4.93 26.19
C ASP A 151 3.91 -4.84 25.16
N LYS A 152 5.04 -4.26 25.57
CA LYS A 152 6.23 -4.13 24.72
C LYS A 152 6.83 -5.47 24.34
N ALA A 153 6.82 -6.44 25.24
CA ALA A 153 7.41 -7.75 25.02
C ALA A 153 6.59 -8.55 24.00
N GLU A 154 5.25 -8.51 24.12
CA GLU A 154 4.36 -9.13 23.15
C GLU A 154 4.48 -8.45 21.76
N CYS A 155 4.53 -7.13 21.71
CA CYS A 155 4.71 -6.40 20.45
C CYS A 155 6.03 -6.82 19.76
N GLN A 156 7.12 -7.00 20.52
CA GLN A 156 8.40 -7.45 19.97
C GLN A 156 8.33 -8.89 19.44
N ARG A 157 7.61 -9.79 20.12
CA ARG A 157 7.34 -11.15 19.63
C ARG A 157 6.57 -11.11 18.32
N ARG A 158 5.54 -10.25 18.20
CA ARG A 158 4.74 -10.09 16.98
C ARG A 158 5.54 -9.57 15.80
N TYR A 159 6.50 -8.67 16.00
CA TYR A 159 7.40 -8.26 14.92
C TYR A 159 8.20 -9.44 14.35
N ALA A 160 8.71 -10.32 15.21
CA ALA A 160 9.41 -11.53 14.76
C ALA A 160 8.49 -12.47 13.98
N GLN A 161 7.28 -12.73 14.50
CA GLN A 161 6.26 -13.57 13.84
C GLN A 161 5.83 -12.99 12.49
N ILE A 162 5.65 -11.67 12.38
CA ILE A 162 5.32 -10.99 11.12
C ILE A 162 6.45 -11.17 10.11
N ARG A 163 7.72 -10.99 10.50
CA ARG A 163 8.87 -11.23 9.60
C ARG A 163 8.89 -12.69 9.09
N ASP A 164 8.64 -13.66 9.98
CA ASP A 164 8.63 -15.08 9.60
C ASP A 164 7.45 -15.40 8.68
N PHE A 165 6.28 -14.83 8.93
CA PHE A 165 5.10 -14.96 8.06
C PHE A 165 5.37 -14.38 6.65
N GLU A 166 5.90 -13.17 6.58
CA GLU A 166 6.24 -12.52 5.31
C GLU A 166 7.36 -13.27 4.57
N ARG A 167 8.36 -13.80 5.29
CA ARG A 167 9.42 -14.63 4.74
C ARG A 167 8.84 -15.92 4.13
N MET A 168 7.99 -16.63 4.85
CA MET A 168 7.31 -17.83 4.36
C MET A 168 6.51 -17.52 3.08
N LEU A 169 5.75 -16.43 3.03
CA LEU A 169 5.00 -16.02 1.85
C LEU A 169 5.94 -15.72 0.67
N SER A 170 7.06 -15.04 0.91
CA SER A 170 8.04 -14.72 -0.11
C SER A 170 8.72 -15.96 -0.66
N GLU A 171 9.19 -16.86 0.20
CA GLU A 171 9.82 -18.13 -0.18
C GLU A 171 8.87 -19.03 -1.00
N THR A 172 7.57 -18.90 -0.77
CA THR A 172 6.53 -19.61 -1.54
C THR A 172 6.05 -18.85 -2.79
N GLY A 173 6.76 -17.79 -3.18
CA GLY A 173 6.57 -17.08 -4.46
C GLY A 173 5.62 -15.88 -4.41
N THR A 174 5.34 -15.34 -3.23
CA THR A 174 4.63 -14.06 -3.07
C THR A 174 5.62 -12.90 -3.08
N VAL A 175 5.41 -11.94 -3.95
CA VAL A 175 6.15 -10.67 -3.94
C VAL A 175 5.39 -9.68 -3.07
N ILE A 176 6.03 -9.19 -2.03
CA ILE A 176 5.43 -8.33 -1.01
C ILE A 176 5.91 -6.89 -1.19
N LEU A 177 4.97 -5.95 -1.25
CA LEU A 177 5.20 -4.53 -1.35
C LEU A 177 4.47 -3.85 -0.19
N LYS A 178 5.18 -3.33 0.81
CA LYS A 178 4.59 -2.65 1.95
C LYS A 178 4.73 -1.14 1.81
N VAL A 179 3.63 -0.42 1.89
CA VAL A 179 3.57 1.04 1.68
C VAL A 179 2.96 1.71 2.90
N PHE A 180 3.73 2.60 3.52
CA PHE A 180 3.26 3.50 4.55
C PHE A 180 2.91 4.86 3.93
N LEU A 181 1.62 5.21 3.91
CA LEU A 181 1.11 6.49 3.44
C LEU A 181 1.24 7.54 4.55
N HIS A 182 2.33 8.28 4.51
CA HIS A 182 2.69 9.24 5.55
C HIS A 182 2.06 10.61 5.29
N ILE A 183 1.16 11.04 6.19
CA ILE A 183 0.58 12.38 6.21
C ILE A 183 1.02 13.14 7.45
N SER A 184 1.04 14.48 7.38
CA SER A 184 1.25 15.32 8.55
C SER A 184 -0.01 15.41 9.41
N LYS A 185 0.17 15.76 10.67
CA LYS A 185 -0.92 15.95 11.63
C LYS A 185 -1.91 17.03 11.16
N ASP A 186 -1.39 18.11 10.57
CA ASP A 186 -2.22 19.20 10.05
C ASP A 186 -3.01 18.80 8.80
N GLU A 187 -2.42 18.05 7.88
CA GLU A 187 -3.13 17.51 6.71
C GLU A 187 -4.25 16.57 7.15
N GLN A 188 -4.01 15.71 8.15
CA GLN A 188 -5.05 14.85 8.69
C GLN A 188 -6.22 15.65 9.24
N ARG A 189 -5.93 16.73 10.01
CA ARG A 189 -6.97 17.62 10.54
C ARG A 189 -7.82 18.20 9.42
N GLY A 190 -7.20 18.74 8.39
CA GLY A 190 -7.90 19.30 7.24
C GLY A 190 -8.81 18.27 6.56
N ARG A 191 -8.31 17.05 6.34
CA ARG A 191 -9.10 15.98 5.70
C ARG A 191 -10.26 15.47 6.55
N LEU A 192 -10.11 15.44 7.88
CA LEU A 192 -11.20 15.10 8.79
C LEU A 192 -12.27 16.20 8.77
N GLN A 193 -11.85 17.48 8.76
CA GLN A 193 -12.78 18.61 8.62
C GLN A 193 -13.49 18.56 7.26
N GLU A 194 -12.79 18.34 6.13
CA GLU A 194 -13.41 18.14 4.81
C GLU A 194 -14.51 17.06 4.81
N ARG A 195 -14.37 15.99 5.63
CA ARG A 195 -15.40 14.95 5.74
C ARG A 195 -16.64 15.41 6.49
N LEU A 196 -16.45 16.26 7.52
CA LEU A 196 -17.56 16.82 8.31
C LEU A 196 -18.33 17.87 7.51
N ASP A 197 -17.62 18.67 6.71
CA ASP A 197 -18.18 19.77 5.94
C ASP A 197 -18.92 19.29 4.67
N ASP A 198 -18.59 18.10 4.16
CA ASP A 198 -19.15 17.53 2.93
C ASP A 198 -20.20 16.46 3.24
N PRO A 199 -21.52 16.73 3.05
CA PRO A 199 -22.60 15.78 3.34
C PRO A 199 -22.42 14.42 2.65
N ASP A 200 -21.84 14.41 1.44
CA ASP A 200 -21.59 13.18 0.67
C ASP A 200 -20.44 12.35 1.23
N ARG A 201 -19.69 12.88 2.20
CA ARG A 201 -18.55 12.22 2.84
C ARG A 201 -18.72 11.97 4.33
N GLN A 202 -19.75 12.52 4.96
CA GLN A 202 -20.02 12.35 6.39
C GLN A 202 -20.13 10.87 6.79
N TRP A 203 -20.64 10.02 5.93
CA TRP A 203 -20.74 8.58 6.16
C TRP A 203 -19.37 7.88 6.37
N LYS A 204 -18.27 8.54 6.01
CA LYS A 204 -16.89 8.06 6.24
C LYS A 204 -16.30 8.57 7.54
N PHE A 205 -17.00 9.49 8.22
CA PHE A 205 -16.50 10.06 9.46
C PHE A 205 -16.84 9.13 10.63
N ASP A 206 -15.82 8.76 11.39
CA ASP A 206 -15.96 8.03 12.64
C ASP A 206 -15.51 8.95 13.78
N PRO A 207 -16.36 9.22 14.80
CA PRO A 207 -15.94 9.98 16.00
C PRO A 207 -14.69 9.41 16.66
N ASN A 208 -14.46 8.10 16.53
CA ASN A 208 -13.25 7.45 17.02
C ASN A 208 -11.97 7.96 16.33
N ASP A 209 -12.05 8.44 15.06
CA ASP A 209 -10.91 9.07 14.36
C ASP A 209 -10.32 10.24 15.18
N ILE A 210 -11.19 11.00 15.87
CA ILE A 210 -10.76 12.11 16.75
C ILE A 210 -10.07 11.58 18.01
N ALA A 211 -10.57 10.50 18.60
CA ALA A 211 -9.94 9.87 19.75
C ALA A 211 -8.55 9.30 19.39
N GLN A 212 -8.44 8.62 18.25
CA GLN A 212 -7.17 8.11 17.75
C GLN A 212 -6.18 9.23 17.43
N ARG A 213 -6.65 10.34 16.86
CA ARG A 213 -5.81 11.51 16.58
C ARG A 213 -5.18 12.11 17.85
N LYS A 214 -5.82 12.04 19.02
CA LYS A 214 -5.21 12.48 20.29
C LYS A 214 -3.97 11.68 20.66
N LYS A 215 -3.85 10.44 20.17
CA LYS A 215 -2.69 9.56 20.36
C LYS A 215 -1.67 9.64 19.21
N TRP A 216 -1.66 10.72 18.43
CA TRP A 216 -0.84 10.91 17.23
C TRP A 216 0.61 10.48 17.42
N ASP A 217 1.29 11.01 18.45
CA ASP A 217 2.70 10.73 18.69
C ASP A 217 2.96 9.25 19.05
N GLY A 218 1.99 8.61 19.70
CA GLY A 218 2.00 7.17 19.95
C GLY A 218 1.97 6.37 18.65
N TYR A 219 1.09 6.75 17.72
CA TYR A 219 1.01 6.13 16.40
C TYR A 219 2.27 6.36 15.57
N GLN A 220 2.83 7.59 15.56
CA GLN A 220 4.07 7.86 14.82
C GLN A 220 5.21 6.97 15.31
N ARG A 221 5.40 6.85 16.62
CA ARG A 221 6.40 5.92 17.20
C ARG A 221 6.12 4.46 16.89
N ALA A 222 4.84 4.05 16.90
CA ALA A 222 4.47 2.67 16.57
C ALA A 222 4.75 2.35 15.09
N TYR A 223 4.41 3.25 14.15
CA TYR A 223 4.74 3.10 12.73
C TYR A 223 6.25 3.07 12.49
N GLU A 224 7.00 4.00 13.07
CA GLU A 224 8.47 4.02 12.95
C GLU A 224 9.09 2.71 13.42
N THR A 225 8.66 2.23 14.60
CA THR A 225 9.17 0.98 15.17
C THR A 225 8.77 -0.21 14.30
N ALA A 226 7.50 -0.31 13.88
CA ALA A 226 7.03 -1.41 13.04
C ALA A 226 7.78 -1.47 11.70
N ILE A 227 7.99 -0.33 11.04
CA ILE A 227 8.74 -0.24 9.79
C ILE A 227 10.18 -0.69 10.01
N ARG A 228 10.87 -0.16 11.03
CA ARG A 228 12.26 -0.48 11.33
C ARG A 228 12.45 -1.96 11.70
N GLU A 229 11.54 -2.52 12.49
CA GLU A 229 11.63 -3.90 12.97
C GLU A 229 11.26 -4.94 11.90
N THR A 230 10.52 -4.55 10.86
CA THR A 230 9.99 -5.49 9.88
C THR A 230 10.40 -5.18 8.44
N ASP A 231 11.23 -4.14 8.19
CA ASP A 231 11.79 -3.93 6.86
C ASP A 231 12.79 -5.03 6.52
N ALA A 232 12.57 -5.71 5.40
CA ALA A 232 13.43 -6.79 4.92
C ALA A 232 13.45 -6.79 3.38
N ASP A 233 14.51 -7.33 2.77
CA ASP A 233 14.64 -7.32 1.31
C ASP A 233 13.56 -8.15 0.61
N HIS A 234 13.08 -9.20 1.26
CA HIS A 234 11.98 -10.03 0.75
C HIS A 234 10.58 -9.40 0.98
N ALA A 235 10.48 -8.41 1.86
CA ALA A 235 9.25 -7.70 2.19
C ALA A 235 9.56 -6.23 2.55
N PRO A 236 9.90 -5.40 1.54
CA PRO A 236 10.35 -4.03 1.76
C PRO A 236 9.24 -3.08 2.19
N TRP A 237 9.58 -2.13 3.07
CA TRP A 237 8.76 -0.97 3.36
C TRP A 237 9.12 0.23 2.50
N TYR A 238 8.09 0.90 2.00
CA TYR A 238 8.22 2.17 1.28
C TYR A 238 7.42 3.25 2.00
N VAL A 239 8.07 4.36 2.29
CA VAL A 239 7.43 5.52 2.94
C VAL A 239 7.05 6.53 1.88
N VAL A 240 5.75 6.78 1.73
CA VAL A 240 5.21 7.60 0.65
C VAL A 240 4.64 8.90 1.21
N PRO A 241 5.18 10.07 0.81
CA PRO A 241 4.63 11.36 1.20
C PRO A 241 3.22 11.52 0.65
N SER A 242 2.24 11.75 1.54
CA SER A 242 0.82 11.60 1.21
C SER A 242 -0.03 12.86 1.45
N ASN A 243 0.56 14.02 1.79
CA ASN A 243 -0.17 15.28 1.85
C ASN A 243 -0.73 15.64 0.47
N SER A 244 0.01 15.44 -0.61
CA SER A 244 -0.51 15.58 -1.96
C SER A 244 -1.12 14.26 -2.44
N LYS A 245 -2.46 14.24 -2.64
CA LYS A 245 -3.19 13.05 -3.13
C LYS A 245 -2.68 12.57 -4.50
N THR A 246 -2.29 13.48 -5.39
CA THR A 246 -1.79 13.14 -6.74
C THR A 246 -0.36 12.60 -6.69
N GLN A 247 0.53 13.24 -5.91
CA GLN A 247 1.90 12.77 -5.72
C GLN A 247 1.92 11.38 -5.08
N ARG A 248 1.10 11.15 -4.05
CA ARG A 248 0.95 9.84 -3.42
C ARG A 248 0.59 8.75 -4.43
N ASN A 249 -0.44 8.99 -5.25
CA ASN A 249 -0.90 8.03 -6.24
C ASN A 249 0.18 7.74 -7.27
N LEU A 250 0.88 8.77 -7.76
CA LEU A 250 2.00 8.63 -8.69
C LEU A 250 3.13 7.78 -8.11
N VAL A 251 3.51 8.02 -6.85
CA VAL A 251 4.58 7.26 -6.19
C VAL A 251 4.17 5.79 -6.03
N VAL A 252 2.95 5.52 -5.54
CA VAL A 252 2.49 4.13 -5.34
C VAL A 252 2.35 3.39 -6.67
N ALA A 253 1.85 4.05 -7.72
CA ALA A 253 1.79 3.47 -9.07
C ALA A 253 3.20 3.15 -9.61
N SER A 254 4.16 4.06 -9.41
CA SER A 254 5.56 3.85 -9.81
C SER A 254 6.20 2.65 -9.07
N LEU A 255 5.99 2.54 -7.75
CA LEU A 255 6.48 1.43 -6.94
C LEU A 255 5.91 0.09 -7.41
N LEU A 256 4.59 0.05 -7.65
CA LEU A 256 3.92 -1.17 -8.12
C LEU A 256 4.39 -1.56 -9.51
N LEU A 257 4.49 -0.60 -10.44
CA LEU A 257 4.96 -0.87 -11.80
C LEU A 257 6.41 -1.38 -11.82
N GLU A 258 7.32 -0.73 -11.09
CA GLU A 258 8.71 -1.19 -10.99
C GLU A 258 8.79 -2.62 -10.41
N THR A 259 7.97 -2.92 -9.42
CA THR A 259 7.88 -4.26 -8.83
C THR A 259 7.41 -5.28 -9.87
N LEU A 260 6.32 -4.99 -10.60
CA LEU A 260 5.78 -5.89 -11.61
C LEU A 260 6.74 -6.10 -12.78
N GLN A 261 7.40 -5.06 -13.25
CA GLN A 261 8.42 -5.14 -14.31
C GLN A 261 9.62 -6.00 -13.88
N GLY A 262 9.99 -5.95 -12.60
CA GLY A 262 11.05 -6.82 -12.04
C GLY A 262 10.71 -8.31 -12.08
N LEU A 263 9.45 -8.70 -12.23
CA LEU A 263 9.00 -10.10 -12.31
C LEU A 263 9.24 -10.72 -13.70
N LYS A 264 9.59 -9.94 -14.72
CA LYS A 264 9.81 -10.39 -16.10
C LYS A 264 8.61 -11.20 -16.63
N LEU A 265 7.41 -10.64 -16.47
CA LEU A 265 6.15 -11.25 -16.87
C LEU A 265 6.06 -11.36 -18.41
N ALA A 266 5.45 -12.43 -18.87
CA ALA A 266 5.12 -12.63 -20.29
C ALA A 266 3.88 -13.52 -20.41
N TYR A 267 3.16 -13.44 -21.50
CA TYR A 267 2.10 -14.43 -21.78
C TYR A 267 2.69 -15.82 -21.93
N PRO A 268 1.96 -16.89 -21.56
CA PRO A 268 2.38 -18.26 -21.85
C PRO A 268 2.62 -18.45 -23.35
N ALA A 269 3.61 -19.29 -23.68
CA ALA A 269 3.84 -19.62 -25.09
C ALA A 269 2.57 -20.27 -25.70
N PRO A 270 2.22 -19.95 -26.94
CA PRO A 270 1.11 -20.58 -27.62
C PRO A 270 1.29 -22.12 -27.66
N ASP A 271 0.20 -22.86 -27.39
CA ASP A 271 0.23 -24.32 -27.56
C ASP A 271 0.18 -24.66 -29.07
N PRO A 272 1.21 -25.34 -29.62
CA PRO A 272 1.23 -25.71 -31.05
C PRO A 272 0.01 -26.53 -31.48
N LYS A 273 -0.60 -27.29 -30.57
CA LYS A 273 -1.80 -28.09 -30.85
C LYS A 273 -3.02 -27.24 -31.22
N LEU A 274 -3.07 -25.99 -30.73
CA LEU A 274 -4.21 -25.10 -31.00
C LEU A 274 -4.32 -24.73 -32.48
N SER A 275 -3.22 -24.80 -33.25
CA SER A 275 -3.26 -24.54 -34.70
C SER A 275 -4.06 -25.56 -35.52
N SER A 276 -4.35 -26.74 -34.95
CA SER A 276 -5.14 -27.79 -35.58
C SER A 276 -6.66 -27.61 -35.40
N PHE A 277 -7.10 -26.74 -34.49
CA PHE A 277 -8.52 -26.49 -34.27
C PHE A 277 -9.06 -25.50 -35.29
N LYS A 278 -10.25 -25.81 -35.80
CA LYS A 278 -11.06 -24.89 -36.62
C LYS A 278 -12.34 -24.59 -35.86
N VAL A 279 -12.71 -23.32 -35.80
CA VAL A 279 -14.03 -22.91 -35.30
C VAL A 279 -14.99 -22.96 -36.43
N GLU A 280 -16.01 -23.82 -36.34
CA GLU A 280 -17.08 -23.95 -37.34
C GLU A 280 -18.14 -22.84 -37.16
#